data_e0c96d011002f788302bc6f09e015507
#
_entry.id   e0c96d011002f788302bc6f09e015507
#
_cell.length_a   1.000
_cell.length_b   1.000
_cell.length_c   1.000
_cell.angle_alpha   90.00
_cell.angle_beta   90.00
_cell.angle_gamma   90.00
#
_symmetry.space_group_name_H-M   'P 1'
#
loop_
_entity.id
_entity.type
_entity.pdbx_description
1 polymer ?
#
loop_
_entity_poly.entity_id
_entity_poly.type
_entity_poly.pdbx_seq_one_letter_code
_entity_poly.pdbx_strand_id
1 'polypeptide(L)'
;MIIDTHCHVYDGEMENAEEIIRQTLDNDIHLILNGTDFKSNIEVLKMAEKYDNVHAALGYFYTLADDITEEDISLLDRQLENENVIAVGEIGLDYYHTKDNKDSQIELFENMLNLAERHHLPVIVHSRKAMQDTFDVLKGYDVVGSLHCYQGSAEMARRFTDLGFYIGIGGPVTNENNKKTRKVINEIDVSHMLVETDSPYLPPQQKKGEINTPLNIGYVIGKIAEELDMNEDEVIEITTKNARTLFKI
;
A
#
# COMPACT_ATOMS: atom_id res chain seq x y z
N MET A 1 14.07 -4.32 12.59
CA MET A 1 12.88 -3.55 12.24
C MET A 1 12.36 -3.99 10.88
N ILE A 2 11.04 -4.16 10.75
CA ILE A 2 10.32 -4.42 9.50
C ILE A 2 9.32 -3.29 9.30
N ILE A 3 9.01 -2.91 8.05
CA ILE A 3 7.96 -1.95 7.75
C ILE A 3 6.89 -2.64 6.88
N ASP A 4 5.68 -2.79 7.43
CA ASP A 4 4.49 -3.18 6.68
C ASP A 4 3.97 -1.94 5.95
N THR A 5 4.19 -1.88 4.64
CA THR A 5 3.94 -0.66 3.87
C THR A 5 2.48 -0.46 3.45
N HIS A 6 1.60 -1.42 3.76
CA HIS A 6 0.17 -1.30 3.48
C HIS A 6 -0.67 -2.23 4.36
N CYS A 7 -1.45 -1.64 5.26
CA CYS A 7 -2.45 -2.35 6.06
C CYS A 7 -3.56 -1.42 6.55
N HIS A 8 -4.69 -2.01 7.03
CA HIS A 8 -5.88 -1.33 7.51
C HIS A 8 -6.19 -1.75 8.96
N VAL A 9 -5.26 -1.47 9.89
CA VAL A 9 -5.37 -1.84 11.31
C VAL A 9 -5.82 -0.65 12.13
N TYR A 10 -7.12 -0.39 12.13
CA TYR A 10 -7.76 0.68 12.89
C TYR A 10 -9.18 0.30 13.30
N ASP A 11 -9.76 1.05 14.24
CA ASP A 11 -11.11 0.79 14.75
C ASP A 11 -12.15 0.96 13.64
N GLY A 12 -13.05 -0.03 13.55
CA GLY A 12 -14.07 -0.08 12.50
C GLY A 12 -13.72 -0.99 11.32
N GLU A 13 -12.42 -1.25 11.10
CA GLU A 13 -11.95 -2.18 10.05
C GLU A 13 -11.46 -3.50 10.67
N MET A 14 -10.79 -3.44 11.80
CA MET A 14 -10.22 -4.61 12.46
C MET A 14 -10.59 -4.66 13.94
N GLU A 15 -11.13 -5.81 14.39
CA GLU A 15 -11.33 -6.06 15.83
C GLU A 15 -9.97 -6.09 16.55
N ASN A 16 -9.90 -5.49 17.74
CA ASN A 16 -8.70 -5.42 18.56
C ASN A 16 -7.50 -4.73 17.88
N ALA A 17 -7.75 -3.75 17.00
CA ALA A 17 -6.72 -3.04 16.26
C ALA A 17 -5.59 -2.53 17.17
N GLU A 18 -5.90 -1.87 18.28
CA GLU A 18 -4.89 -1.39 19.24
C GLU A 18 -4.03 -2.50 19.85
N GLU A 19 -4.61 -3.65 20.15
CA GLU A 19 -3.86 -4.81 20.68
C GLU A 19 -2.85 -5.30 19.63
N ILE A 20 -3.29 -5.40 18.37
CA ILE A 20 -2.43 -5.81 17.24
C ILE A 20 -1.31 -4.80 17.05
N ILE A 21 -1.58 -3.48 17.09
CA ILE A 21 -0.55 -2.44 16.98
C ILE A 21 0.49 -2.57 18.11
N ARG A 22 0.07 -2.83 19.35
CA ARG A 22 1.03 -3.07 20.45
C ARG A 22 1.89 -4.31 20.20
N GLN A 23 1.28 -5.40 19.71
CA GLN A 23 2.02 -6.61 19.37
C GLN A 23 3.02 -6.37 18.22
N THR A 24 2.69 -5.52 17.23
CA THR A 24 3.64 -5.16 16.18
C THR A 24 4.79 -4.33 16.72
N LEU A 25 4.54 -3.41 17.64
CA LEU A 25 5.58 -2.65 18.33
C LEU A 25 6.54 -3.56 19.09
N ASP A 26 6.02 -4.53 19.86
CA ASP A 26 6.82 -5.52 20.60
C ASP A 26 7.69 -6.41 19.66
N ASN A 27 7.31 -6.56 18.40
CA ASN A 27 8.02 -7.32 17.38
C ASN A 27 8.88 -6.46 16.42
N ASP A 28 9.06 -5.16 16.71
CA ASP A 28 9.82 -4.21 15.89
C ASP A 28 9.27 -4.12 14.45
N ILE A 29 7.94 -4.11 14.33
CA ILE A 29 7.20 -3.94 13.06
C ILE A 29 6.55 -2.57 13.08
N HIS A 30 6.90 -1.74 12.11
CA HIS A 30 6.26 -0.44 11.84
C HIS A 30 5.17 -0.61 10.79
N LEU A 31 4.12 0.19 10.91
CA LEU A 31 2.93 0.10 10.07
C LEU A 31 2.70 1.40 9.30
N ILE A 32 2.39 1.28 8.01
CA ILE A 32 1.77 2.36 7.26
C ILE A 32 0.29 2.01 7.13
N LEU A 33 -0.55 2.66 7.95
CA LEU A 33 -1.99 2.48 7.91
C LEU A 33 -2.60 3.29 6.79
N ASN A 34 -3.46 2.67 6.01
CA ASN A 34 -4.09 3.28 4.85
C ASN A 34 -5.57 3.56 5.10
N GLY A 35 -5.95 4.84 5.05
CA GLY A 35 -7.34 5.25 5.01
C GLY A 35 -7.90 5.17 3.59
N THR A 36 -9.21 4.98 3.46
CA THR A 36 -9.89 4.79 2.17
C THR A 36 -11.11 5.73 2.02
N ASP A 37 -11.50 6.36 3.13
CA ASP A 37 -12.61 7.30 3.19
C ASP A 37 -12.40 8.31 4.35
N PHE A 38 -13.32 9.25 4.49
CA PHE A 38 -13.24 10.27 5.53
C PHE A 38 -13.16 9.69 6.96
N LYS A 39 -13.89 8.62 7.26
CA LYS A 39 -13.93 8.04 8.60
C LYS A 39 -12.66 7.28 8.90
N SER A 40 -12.22 6.44 7.97
CA SER A 40 -10.99 5.67 8.10
C SER A 40 -9.76 6.59 8.17
N ASN A 41 -9.73 7.69 7.41
CA ASN A 41 -8.67 8.69 7.50
C ASN A 41 -8.55 9.28 8.92
N ILE A 42 -9.68 9.55 9.60
CA ILE A 42 -9.66 10.01 11.00
C ILE A 42 -9.11 8.94 11.95
N GLU A 43 -9.53 7.69 11.79
CA GLU A 43 -9.06 6.59 12.65
C GLU A 43 -7.56 6.31 12.43
N VAL A 44 -7.11 6.34 11.19
CA VAL A 44 -5.68 6.20 10.83
C VAL A 44 -4.84 7.30 11.49
N LEU A 45 -5.28 8.57 11.41
CA LEU A 45 -4.59 9.68 12.08
C LEU A 45 -4.51 9.48 13.59
N LYS A 46 -5.61 9.09 14.25
CA LYS A 46 -5.62 8.81 15.70
C LYS A 46 -4.60 7.72 16.08
N MET A 47 -4.47 6.67 15.27
CA MET A 47 -3.49 5.62 15.53
C MET A 47 -2.06 6.13 15.35
N ALA A 48 -1.80 6.91 14.28
CA ALA A 48 -0.49 7.49 14.02
C ALA A 48 -0.07 8.53 15.09
N GLU A 49 -1.00 9.29 15.66
CA GLU A 49 -0.74 10.20 16.77
C GLU A 49 -0.47 9.47 18.10
N LYS A 50 -0.96 8.25 18.23
CA LYS A 50 -0.91 7.50 19.50
C LYS A 50 0.27 6.53 19.60
N TYR A 51 0.75 6.02 18.48
CA TYR A 51 1.75 4.95 18.44
C TYR A 51 2.95 5.31 17.56
N ASP A 52 4.15 5.32 18.13
CA ASP A 52 5.40 5.73 17.45
C ASP A 52 5.80 4.83 16.26
N ASN A 53 5.26 3.60 16.19
CA ASN A 53 5.50 2.66 15.09
C ASN A 53 4.41 2.71 14.00
N VAL A 54 3.51 3.68 14.06
CA VAL A 54 2.41 3.85 13.10
C VAL A 54 2.57 5.15 12.33
N HIS A 55 2.44 5.05 11.03
CA HIS A 55 2.42 6.17 10.08
C HIS A 55 1.11 6.19 9.31
N ALA A 56 0.67 7.35 8.89
CA ALA A 56 -0.60 7.54 8.19
C ALA A 56 -0.40 7.70 6.67
N ALA A 57 -1.18 6.96 5.88
CA ALA A 57 -1.47 7.26 4.50
C ALA A 57 -2.97 7.55 4.37
N LEU A 58 -3.33 8.69 3.79
CA LEU A 58 -4.72 9.14 3.70
C LEU A 58 -5.13 9.30 2.25
N GLY A 59 -6.33 8.82 1.92
CA GLY A 59 -6.84 8.91 0.56
C GLY A 59 -8.33 8.67 0.47
N TYR A 60 -8.83 8.77 -0.74
CA TYR A 60 -10.18 8.35 -1.10
C TYR A 60 -10.11 7.27 -2.16
N PHE A 61 -10.77 6.16 -1.87
CA PHE A 61 -10.71 4.94 -2.67
C PHE A 61 -11.74 4.98 -3.79
N TYR A 62 -11.54 4.23 -4.85
CA TYR A 62 -12.39 4.18 -6.04
C TYR A 62 -13.89 3.97 -5.75
N THR A 63 -14.22 3.38 -4.61
CA THR A 63 -15.63 3.16 -4.21
C THR A 63 -16.40 4.44 -3.99
N LEU A 64 -15.70 5.56 -3.78
CA LEU A 64 -16.29 6.89 -3.57
C LEU A 64 -16.36 7.73 -4.85
N ALA A 65 -15.91 7.20 -5.99
CA ALA A 65 -15.69 7.97 -7.20
C ALA A 65 -16.93 8.73 -7.72
N ASP A 66 -18.11 8.17 -7.51
CA ASP A 66 -19.37 8.80 -7.96
C ASP A 66 -20.00 9.76 -6.93
N ASP A 67 -19.51 9.73 -5.67
CA ASP A 67 -20.12 10.45 -4.55
C ASP A 67 -19.22 11.56 -3.97
N ILE A 68 -17.92 11.59 -4.33
CA ILE A 68 -16.94 12.54 -3.80
C ILE A 68 -17.24 13.97 -4.27
N THR A 69 -17.11 14.92 -3.37
CA THR A 69 -17.35 16.35 -3.64
C THR A 69 -16.07 17.18 -3.54
N GLU A 70 -16.08 18.41 -4.06
CA GLU A 70 -14.97 19.35 -3.87
C GLU A 70 -14.71 19.68 -2.39
N GLU A 71 -15.76 19.63 -1.56
CA GLU A 71 -15.62 19.83 -0.11
C GLU A 71 -14.86 18.69 0.55
N ASP A 72 -15.11 17.44 0.13
CA ASP A 72 -14.36 16.26 0.60
C ASP A 72 -12.89 16.33 0.19
N ILE A 73 -12.61 16.72 -1.06
CA ILE A 73 -11.22 16.94 -1.54
C ILE A 73 -10.53 18.03 -0.71
N SER A 74 -11.22 19.14 -0.43
CA SER A 74 -10.67 20.23 0.39
C SER A 74 -10.45 19.81 1.85
N LEU A 75 -11.24 18.86 2.35
CA LEU A 75 -11.07 18.31 3.69
C LEU A 75 -9.83 17.41 3.76
N LEU A 76 -9.65 16.53 2.79
CA LEU A 76 -8.44 15.70 2.70
C LEU A 76 -7.19 16.58 2.54
N ASP A 77 -7.24 17.63 1.71
CA ASP A 77 -6.14 18.59 1.53
C ASP A 77 -5.63 19.13 2.88
N ARG A 78 -6.56 19.49 3.79
CA ARG A 78 -6.20 19.92 5.15
C ARG A 78 -5.66 18.79 6.05
N GLN A 79 -6.18 17.56 5.89
CA GLN A 79 -5.69 16.41 6.66
C GLN A 79 -4.25 16.04 6.29
N LEU A 80 -3.87 16.24 5.02
CA LEU A 80 -2.52 15.97 4.52
C LEU A 80 -1.46 16.93 5.09
N GLU A 81 -1.84 18.02 5.75
CA GLU A 81 -0.92 18.92 6.47
C GLU A 81 -0.43 18.34 7.82
N ASN A 82 -1.04 17.25 8.31
CA ASN A 82 -0.65 16.62 9.57
C ASN A 82 0.72 15.94 9.42
N GLU A 83 1.63 16.20 10.37
CA GLU A 83 3.01 15.69 10.34
C GLU A 83 3.15 14.17 10.39
N ASN A 84 2.12 13.44 10.84
CA ASN A 84 2.09 11.98 10.84
C ASN A 84 1.70 11.39 9.49
N VAL A 85 1.27 12.21 8.53
CA VAL A 85 0.90 11.76 7.19
C VAL A 85 2.14 11.69 6.31
N ILE A 86 2.45 10.51 5.81
CA ILE A 86 3.64 10.24 5.02
C ILE A 86 3.36 9.88 3.56
N ALA A 87 2.10 9.65 3.20
CA ALA A 87 1.70 9.32 1.84
C ALA A 87 0.24 9.70 1.57
N VAL A 88 -0.10 9.86 0.29
CA VAL A 88 -1.49 9.87 -0.17
C VAL A 88 -1.85 8.44 -0.60
N GLY A 89 -2.78 7.82 0.11
CA GLY A 89 -3.18 6.42 -0.08
C GLY A 89 -4.23 5.95 0.95
N GLU A 90 -5.03 4.97 0.61
CA GLU A 90 -5.04 4.18 -0.61
C GLU A 90 -5.86 4.89 -1.69
N ILE A 91 -5.31 4.96 -2.91
CA ILE A 91 -5.92 5.61 -4.08
C ILE A 91 -5.78 4.70 -5.31
N GLY A 92 -6.50 4.96 -6.39
CA GLY A 92 -6.29 4.23 -7.64
C GLY A 92 -7.55 3.65 -8.27
N LEU A 93 -7.39 2.60 -9.09
CA LEU A 93 -8.40 2.09 -10.01
C LEU A 93 -8.74 0.61 -9.77
N ASP A 94 -10.02 0.27 -9.74
CA ASP A 94 -10.50 -1.12 -9.69
C ASP A 94 -11.60 -1.38 -10.72
N TYR A 95 -11.27 -2.10 -11.80
CA TYR A 95 -12.20 -2.50 -12.83
C TYR A 95 -12.70 -3.94 -12.67
N TYR A 96 -12.36 -4.59 -11.55
CA TYR A 96 -12.89 -5.90 -11.22
C TYR A 96 -14.26 -5.80 -10.55
N HIS A 97 -14.42 -4.87 -9.62
CA HIS A 97 -15.66 -4.69 -8.88
C HIS A 97 -16.68 -3.85 -9.66
N THR A 98 -16.23 -2.81 -10.34
CA THR A 98 -17.11 -2.00 -11.20
C THR A 98 -16.36 -1.48 -12.43
N LYS A 99 -17.06 -1.40 -13.54
CA LYS A 99 -16.55 -0.85 -14.81
C LYS A 99 -17.37 0.30 -15.34
N ASP A 100 -18.54 0.53 -14.74
CA ASP A 100 -19.53 1.45 -15.26
C ASP A 100 -19.18 2.92 -14.95
N ASN A 101 -18.27 3.14 -13.98
CA ASN A 101 -17.79 4.46 -13.53
C ASN A 101 -16.27 4.67 -13.73
N LYS A 102 -15.71 4.13 -14.79
CA LYS A 102 -14.27 4.28 -15.07
C LYS A 102 -13.81 5.73 -15.10
N ASP A 103 -14.57 6.59 -15.74
CA ASP A 103 -14.22 7.99 -15.91
C ASP A 103 -14.20 8.70 -14.54
N SER A 104 -15.21 8.43 -13.69
CA SER A 104 -15.24 8.94 -12.31
C SER A 104 -14.06 8.41 -11.46
N GLN A 105 -13.70 7.13 -11.61
CA GLN A 105 -12.53 6.58 -10.92
C GLN A 105 -11.22 7.26 -11.36
N ILE A 106 -11.06 7.53 -12.65
CA ILE A 106 -9.88 8.23 -13.17
C ILE A 106 -9.86 9.66 -12.64
N GLU A 107 -10.98 10.38 -12.67
CA GLU A 107 -11.08 11.74 -12.15
C GLU A 107 -10.74 11.82 -10.66
N LEU A 108 -11.28 10.89 -9.84
CA LEU A 108 -10.92 10.81 -8.43
C LEU A 108 -9.43 10.52 -8.24
N PHE A 109 -8.88 9.57 -9.00
CA PHE A 109 -7.47 9.23 -8.93
C PHE A 109 -6.58 10.43 -9.28
N GLU A 110 -6.90 11.16 -10.34
CA GLU A 110 -6.20 12.40 -10.73
C GLU A 110 -6.29 13.49 -9.65
N ASN A 111 -7.46 13.64 -8.98
CA ASN A 111 -7.60 14.55 -7.86
C ASN A 111 -6.66 14.18 -6.69
N MET A 112 -6.53 12.87 -6.37
CA MET A 112 -5.61 12.39 -5.34
C MET A 112 -4.14 12.63 -5.72
N LEU A 113 -3.78 12.43 -6.99
CA LEU A 113 -2.43 12.69 -7.50
C LEU A 113 -2.09 14.18 -7.45
N ASN A 114 -3.04 15.06 -7.77
CA ASN A 114 -2.86 16.51 -7.63
C ASN A 114 -2.60 16.93 -6.18
N LEU A 115 -3.26 16.28 -5.20
CA LEU A 115 -2.98 16.51 -3.79
C LEU A 115 -1.57 16.00 -3.42
N ALA A 116 -1.19 14.82 -3.88
CA ALA A 116 0.13 14.26 -3.63
C ALA A 116 1.26 15.16 -4.16
N GLU A 117 1.14 15.67 -5.39
CA GLU A 117 2.09 16.65 -5.95
C GLU A 117 2.17 17.92 -5.10
N ARG A 118 1.01 18.48 -4.71
CA ARG A 118 0.94 19.72 -3.91
C ARG A 118 1.64 19.59 -2.57
N HIS A 119 1.45 18.46 -1.89
CA HIS A 119 2.04 18.19 -0.58
C HIS A 119 3.41 17.52 -0.65
N HIS A 120 3.93 17.23 -1.86
CA HIS A 120 5.20 16.51 -2.07
C HIS A 120 5.25 15.16 -1.34
N LEU A 121 4.10 14.46 -1.28
CA LEU A 121 3.95 13.15 -0.67
C LEU A 121 4.02 12.04 -1.71
N PRO A 122 4.62 10.89 -1.37
CA PRO A 122 4.51 9.70 -2.20
C PRO A 122 3.08 9.15 -2.19
N VAL A 123 2.77 8.26 -3.14
CA VAL A 123 1.44 7.66 -3.25
C VAL A 123 1.46 6.15 -3.00
N ILE A 124 0.37 5.61 -2.44
CA ILE A 124 0.13 4.17 -2.31
C ILE A 124 -1.07 3.82 -3.19
N VAL A 125 -0.80 3.07 -4.26
CA VAL A 125 -1.72 2.90 -5.39
C VAL A 125 -2.28 1.49 -5.47
N HIS A 126 -3.60 1.42 -5.45
CA HIS A 126 -4.38 0.24 -5.81
C HIS A 126 -4.56 0.15 -7.33
N SER A 127 -4.38 -1.05 -7.88
CA SER A 127 -4.70 -1.29 -9.28
C SER A 127 -5.18 -2.73 -9.52
N ARG A 128 -6.45 -2.89 -9.83
CA ARG A 128 -7.05 -4.21 -10.10
C ARG A 128 -7.78 -4.23 -11.42
N LYS A 129 -7.28 -5.07 -12.35
CA LYS A 129 -7.77 -5.12 -13.75
C LYS A 129 -7.66 -3.76 -14.50
N ALA A 130 -6.85 -2.82 -13.99
CA ALA A 130 -6.70 -1.45 -14.46
C ALA A 130 -5.24 -1.05 -14.74
N MET A 131 -4.28 -1.98 -14.72
CA MET A 131 -2.84 -1.71 -14.76
C MET A 131 -2.39 -0.77 -15.88
N GLN A 132 -2.98 -0.87 -17.08
CA GLN A 132 -2.60 0.00 -18.20
C GLN A 132 -3.09 1.43 -17.95
N ASP A 133 -4.36 1.61 -17.57
CA ASP A 133 -4.92 2.93 -17.30
C ASP A 133 -4.22 3.56 -16.07
N THR A 134 -3.92 2.78 -15.02
CA THR A 134 -3.12 3.24 -13.87
C THR A 134 -1.76 3.76 -14.32
N PHE A 135 -1.06 3.03 -15.18
CA PHE A 135 0.23 3.46 -15.72
C PHE A 135 0.09 4.72 -16.57
N ASP A 136 -0.94 4.78 -17.42
CA ASP A 136 -1.17 5.91 -18.32
C ASP A 136 -1.52 7.20 -17.56
N VAL A 137 -2.22 7.10 -16.43
CA VAL A 137 -2.47 8.23 -15.53
C VAL A 137 -1.17 8.63 -14.82
N LEU A 138 -0.52 7.70 -14.11
CA LEU A 138 0.66 8.00 -13.28
C LEU A 138 1.80 8.66 -14.04
N LYS A 139 2.05 8.28 -15.29
CA LYS A 139 3.12 8.89 -16.11
C LYS A 139 2.90 10.38 -16.41
N GLY A 140 1.71 10.91 -16.16
CA GLY A 140 1.37 12.33 -16.34
C GLY A 140 1.67 13.21 -15.14
N TYR A 141 2.11 12.62 -14.00
CA TYR A 141 2.31 13.30 -12.72
C TYR A 141 3.74 13.16 -12.23
N ASP A 142 4.26 14.17 -11.54
CA ASP A 142 5.59 14.16 -10.91
C ASP A 142 5.49 13.59 -9.48
N VAL A 143 5.09 12.32 -9.38
CA VAL A 143 4.96 11.60 -8.12
C VAL A 143 5.75 10.30 -8.14
N VAL A 144 6.18 9.87 -6.96
CA VAL A 144 6.73 8.53 -6.71
C VAL A 144 5.80 7.78 -5.76
N GLY A 145 5.87 6.47 -5.71
CA GLY A 145 5.00 5.72 -4.81
C GLY A 145 5.18 4.22 -4.88
N SER A 146 4.17 3.51 -4.41
CA SER A 146 4.10 2.06 -4.49
C SER A 146 2.81 1.58 -5.17
N LEU A 147 2.92 0.52 -5.95
CA LEU A 147 1.77 -0.30 -6.38
C LEU A 147 1.58 -1.37 -5.31
N HIS A 148 0.60 -1.19 -4.42
CA HIS A 148 0.35 -2.16 -3.36
C HIS A 148 -0.22 -3.46 -3.91
N CYS A 149 0.03 -4.57 -3.21
CA CYS A 149 -0.44 -5.92 -3.52
C CYS A 149 -0.38 -6.27 -5.02
N TYR A 150 0.77 -6.01 -5.63
CA TYR A 150 0.92 -6.00 -7.08
C TYR A 150 0.55 -7.35 -7.73
N GLN A 151 -0.39 -7.31 -8.67
CA GLN A 151 -0.87 -8.46 -9.42
C GLN A 151 -0.68 -8.33 -10.95
N GLY A 152 0.09 -7.35 -11.39
CA GLY A 152 0.43 -7.11 -12.79
C GLY A 152 1.42 -8.13 -13.37
N SER A 153 1.82 -7.93 -14.62
CA SER A 153 2.91 -8.70 -15.24
C SER A 153 4.27 -8.15 -14.84
N ALA A 154 5.33 -8.95 -14.95
CA ALA A 154 6.69 -8.50 -14.71
C ALA A 154 7.12 -7.39 -15.69
N GLU A 155 6.66 -7.44 -16.94
CA GLU A 155 6.88 -6.38 -17.92
C GLU A 155 6.28 -5.05 -17.45
N MET A 156 5.04 -5.07 -16.96
CA MET A 156 4.40 -3.87 -16.44
C MET A 156 5.07 -3.40 -15.14
N ALA A 157 5.51 -4.31 -14.27
CA ALA A 157 6.27 -3.96 -13.07
C ALA A 157 7.53 -3.18 -13.42
N ARG A 158 8.31 -3.63 -14.42
CA ARG A 158 9.49 -2.90 -14.90
C ARG A 158 9.14 -1.49 -15.39
N ARG A 159 8.04 -1.33 -16.12
CA ARG A 159 7.61 0.01 -16.56
C ARG A 159 7.29 0.93 -15.38
N PHE A 160 6.68 0.42 -14.30
CA PHE A 160 6.45 1.20 -13.09
C PHE A 160 7.75 1.53 -12.36
N THR A 161 8.68 0.56 -12.25
CA THR A 161 9.99 0.84 -11.61
C THR A 161 10.83 1.82 -12.42
N ASP A 162 10.72 1.83 -13.75
CA ASP A 162 11.35 2.84 -14.64
C ASP A 162 10.78 4.26 -14.40
N LEU A 163 9.54 4.39 -13.88
CA LEU A 163 8.96 5.65 -13.41
C LEU A 163 9.34 6.00 -11.96
N GLY A 164 10.14 5.17 -11.28
CA GLY A 164 10.53 5.37 -9.89
C GLY A 164 9.56 4.79 -8.85
N PHE A 165 8.56 3.99 -9.28
CA PHE A 165 7.64 3.33 -8.37
C PHE A 165 8.23 2.05 -7.78
N TYR A 166 7.76 1.72 -6.58
CA TYR A 166 8.05 0.48 -5.88
C TYR A 166 6.89 -0.52 -6.05
N ILE A 167 7.20 -1.80 -5.89
CA ILE A 167 6.27 -2.91 -6.05
C ILE A 167 6.02 -3.56 -4.68
N GLY A 168 4.80 -3.41 -4.18
CA GLY A 168 4.34 -4.03 -2.94
C GLY A 168 4.06 -5.52 -3.12
N ILE A 169 4.70 -6.34 -2.30
CA ILE A 169 4.55 -7.79 -2.27
C ILE A 169 3.84 -8.18 -0.98
N GLY A 170 2.63 -8.73 -1.11
CA GLY A 170 1.80 -9.12 0.02
C GLY A 170 1.55 -10.63 0.13
N GLY A 171 0.72 -11.04 1.10
CA GLY A 171 0.41 -12.42 1.46
C GLY A 171 0.13 -13.38 0.30
N PRO A 172 -0.56 -12.97 -0.80
CA PRO A 172 -0.81 -13.84 -1.95
C PRO A 172 0.42 -14.47 -2.60
N VAL A 173 1.63 -13.92 -2.42
CA VAL A 173 2.88 -14.49 -2.96
C VAL A 173 3.17 -15.88 -2.42
N THR A 174 2.71 -16.17 -1.20
CA THR A 174 2.91 -17.46 -0.53
C THR A 174 2.07 -18.60 -1.10
N ASN A 175 1.07 -18.28 -1.95
CA ASN A 175 0.25 -19.29 -2.60
C ASN A 175 1.04 -19.95 -3.73
N GLU A 176 1.15 -21.27 -3.70
CA GLU A 176 1.87 -22.08 -4.70
C GLU A 176 1.40 -21.85 -6.15
N ASN A 177 0.14 -21.50 -6.33
CA ASN A 177 -0.43 -21.21 -7.65
C ASN A 177 -0.13 -19.80 -8.15
N ASN A 178 0.37 -18.89 -7.31
CA ASN A 178 0.66 -17.51 -7.69
C ASN A 178 2.03 -17.37 -8.38
N LYS A 179 2.20 -18.08 -9.51
CA LYS A 179 3.42 -18.02 -10.33
C LYS A 179 3.70 -16.63 -10.90
N LYS A 180 2.65 -15.80 -11.03
CA LYS A 180 2.76 -14.47 -11.63
C LYS A 180 3.54 -13.51 -10.75
N THR A 181 3.19 -13.40 -9.46
CA THR A 181 3.91 -12.54 -8.52
C THR A 181 5.34 -13.04 -8.30
N ARG A 182 5.57 -14.37 -8.23
CA ARG A 182 6.93 -14.92 -8.16
C ARG A 182 7.77 -14.56 -9.38
N LYS A 183 7.18 -14.56 -10.58
CA LYS A 183 7.88 -14.09 -11.78
C LYS A 183 8.24 -12.60 -11.66
N VAL A 184 7.38 -11.77 -11.07
CA VAL A 184 7.68 -10.35 -10.80
C VAL A 184 8.91 -10.25 -9.91
N ILE A 185 8.96 -10.96 -8.78
CA ILE A 185 10.10 -10.98 -7.84
C ILE A 185 11.40 -11.32 -8.56
N ASN A 186 11.38 -12.31 -9.44
CA ASN A 186 12.58 -12.76 -10.17
C ASN A 186 13.02 -11.83 -11.31
N GLU A 187 12.18 -10.88 -11.73
CA GLU A 187 12.45 -10.05 -12.91
C GLU A 187 12.64 -8.56 -12.61
N ILE A 188 12.31 -8.08 -11.39
CA ILE A 188 12.58 -6.73 -10.94
C ILE A 188 13.74 -6.72 -9.94
N ASP A 189 14.42 -5.58 -9.83
CA ASP A 189 15.46 -5.42 -8.81
C ASP A 189 14.83 -5.33 -7.41
N VAL A 190 15.39 -6.06 -6.44
CA VAL A 190 14.92 -6.06 -5.05
C VAL A 190 14.94 -4.67 -4.41
N SER A 191 15.75 -3.75 -4.93
CA SER A 191 15.78 -2.33 -4.52
C SER A 191 14.49 -1.58 -4.85
N HIS A 192 13.56 -2.16 -5.61
CA HIS A 192 12.24 -1.63 -5.90
C HIS A 192 11.11 -2.44 -5.26
N MET A 193 11.42 -3.37 -4.35
CA MET A 193 10.40 -4.16 -3.65
C MET A 193 10.09 -3.58 -2.28
N LEU A 194 8.82 -3.66 -1.90
CA LEU A 194 8.30 -3.42 -0.56
C LEU A 194 7.59 -4.67 -0.06
N VAL A 195 7.51 -4.83 1.25
CA VAL A 195 6.73 -5.89 1.90
C VAL A 195 5.53 -5.31 2.61
N GLU A 196 4.42 -6.01 2.55
CA GLU A 196 3.16 -5.59 3.13
C GLU A 196 2.28 -6.78 3.48
N THR A 197 1.21 -6.54 4.23
CA THR A 197 0.25 -7.59 4.57
C THR A 197 -1.12 -7.40 3.93
N ASP A 198 -1.53 -6.17 3.68
CA ASP A 198 -2.91 -5.79 3.31
C ASP A 198 -3.92 -6.25 4.38
N SER A 199 -3.48 -6.30 5.66
CA SER A 199 -4.34 -6.71 6.78
C SER A 199 -5.54 -5.77 6.94
N PRO A 200 -6.74 -6.30 7.22
CA PRO A 200 -7.11 -7.67 7.61
C PRO A 200 -7.32 -8.64 6.44
N TYR A 201 -7.05 -8.21 5.22
CA TYR A 201 -7.30 -8.95 3.98
C TYR A 201 -6.11 -9.85 3.60
N LEU A 202 -6.31 -10.65 2.56
CA LEU A 202 -5.29 -11.39 1.81
C LEU A 202 -4.26 -12.15 2.68
N PRO A 203 -4.69 -13.01 3.62
CA PRO A 203 -3.77 -13.76 4.48
C PRO A 203 -2.81 -14.63 3.63
N PRO A 204 -1.59 -14.85 4.11
CA PRO A 204 -0.68 -15.81 3.49
C PRO A 204 -1.27 -17.23 3.50
N GLN A 205 -0.80 -18.09 2.62
CA GLN A 205 -1.33 -19.46 2.45
C GLN A 205 -1.35 -20.25 3.76
N GLN A 206 -0.37 -20.04 4.62
CA GLN A 206 -0.23 -20.69 5.93
C GLN A 206 -1.33 -20.25 6.92
N LYS A 207 -1.98 -19.10 6.66
CA LYS A 207 -3.03 -18.50 7.47
C LYS A 207 -4.38 -18.45 6.74
N LYS A 208 -4.53 -19.26 5.70
CA LYS A 208 -5.74 -19.30 4.88
C LYS A 208 -6.98 -19.57 5.72
N GLY A 209 -7.97 -18.67 5.63
CA GLY A 209 -9.22 -18.75 6.37
C GLY A 209 -9.20 -18.06 7.73
N GLU A 210 -8.05 -17.52 8.15
CA GLU A 210 -7.93 -16.62 9.30
C GLU A 210 -8.00 -15.16 8.84
N ILE A 211 -8.33 -14.24 9.75
CA ILE A 211 -8.16 -12.80 9.52
C ILE A 211 -6.65 -12.51 9.46
N ASN A 212 -6.22 -11.77 8.45
CA ASN A 212 -4.81 -11.42 8.34
C ASN A 212 -4.40 -10.36 9.38
N THR A 213 -3.15 -10.39 9.80
CA THR A 213 -2.57 -9.37 10.69
C THR A 213 -1.16 -9.02 10.23
N PRO A 214 -0.62 -7.83 10.57
CA PRO A 214 0.76 -7.46 10.24
C PRO A 214 1.82 -8.41 10.81
N LEU A 215 1.49 -9.17 11.86
CA LEU A 215 2.38 -10.20 12.42
C LEU A 215 2.66 -11.35 11.43
N ASN A 216 1.88 -11.45 10.38
CA ASN A 216 2.07 -12.45 9.32
C ASN A 216 3.09 -12.02 8.24
N ILE A 217 3.67 -10.82 8.33
CA ILE A 217 4.59 -10.28 7.31
C ILE A 217 5.82 -11.16 7.08
N GLY A 218 6.26 -11.90 8.11
CA GLY A 218 7.37 -12.86 8.02
C GLY A 218 7.17 -13.94 6.96
N TYR A 219 5.92 -14.38 6.69
CA TYR A 219 5.65 -15.34 5.62
C TYR A 219 5.91 -14.76 4.22
N VAL A 220 5.66 -13.46 4.04
CA VAL A 220 5.95 -12.74 2.78
C VAL A 220 7.46 -12.64 2.59
N ILE A 221 8.17 -12.20 3.63
CA ILE A 221 9.64 -12.06 3.65
C ILE A 221 10.31 -13.40 3.35
N GLY A 222 9.93 -14.47 4.06
CA GLY A 222 10.47 -15.81 3.82
C GLY A 222 10.23 -16.30 2.39
N LYS A 223 9.08 -15.94 1.78
CA LYS A 223 8.82 -16.31 0.38
C LYS A 223 9.66 -15.52 -0.61
N ILE A 224 9.91 -14.22 -0.37
CA ILE A 224 10.81 -13.43 -1.21
C ILE A 224 12.25 -13.97 -1.10
N ALA A 225 12.71 -14.28 0.12
CA ALA A 225 14.03 -14.85 0.38
C ALA A 225 14.23 -16.17 -0.38
N GLU A 226 13.24 -17.07 -0.34
CA GLU A 226 13.23 -18.33 -1.10
C GLU A 226 13.34 -18.10 -2.62
N GLU A 227 12.57 -17.16 -3.18
CA GLU A 227 12.54 -16.91 -4.63
C GLU A 227 13.83 -16.25 -5.14
N LEU A 228 14.52 -15.46 -4.30
CA LEU A 228 15.75 -14.75 -4.66
C LEU A 228 17.04 -15.46 -4.22
N ASP A 229 16.95 -16.62 -3.56
CA ASP A 229 18.09 -17.33 -2.94
C ASP A 229 18.89 -16.41 -1.97
N MET A 230 18.16 -15.64 -1.16
CA MET A 230 18.67 -14.71 -0.16
C MET A 230 18.31 -15.18 1.24
N ASN A 231 18.95 -14.65 2.28
CA ASN A 231 18.45 -14.86 3.63
C ASN A 231 17.37 -13.80 4.00
N GLU A 232 16.54 -14.12 4.99
CA GLU A 232 15.43 -13.24 5.39
C GLU A 232 15.94 -11.88 5.93
N ASP A 233 17.06 -11.86 6.64
CA ASP A 233 17.64 -10.64 7.19
C ASP A 233 18.07 -9.67 6.07
N GLU A 234 18.62 -10.18 4.97
CA GLU A 234 18.96 -9.36 3.79
C GLU A 234 17.71 -8.78 3.13
N VAL A 235 16.64 -9.58 2.99
CA VAL A 235 15.37 -9.09 2.45
C VAL A 235 14.79 -8.00 3.36
N ILE A 236 14.79 -8.20 4.68
CA ILE A 236 14.34 -7.20 5.67
C ILE A 236 15.16 -5.91 5.54
N GLU A 237 16.48 -6.00 5.50
CA GLU A 237 17.35 -4.82 5.40
C GLU A 237 17.02 -4.00 4.14
N ILE A 238 16.94 -4.67 2.98
CA ILE A 238 16.71 -4.00 1.70
C ILE A 238 15.31 -3.40 1.65
N THR A 239 14.27 -4.15 1.98
CA THR A 239 12.88 -3.67 1.89
C THR A 239 12.58 -2.58 2.92
N THR A 240 13.17 -2.65 4.12
CA THR A 240 13.11 -1.57 5.11
C THR A 240 13.79 -0.30 4.59
N LYS A 241 14.98 -0.42 3.98
CA LYS A 241 15.67 0.72 3.37
C LYS A 241 14.85 1.32 2.22
N ASN A 242 14.23 0.49 1.39
CA ASN A 242 13.35 0.93 0.31
C ASN A 242 12.16 1.74 0.86
N ALA A 243 11.46 1.21 1.87
CA ALA A 243 10.34 1.90 2.51
C ALA A 243 10.78 3.24 3.12
N ARG A 244 11.90 3.26 3.84
CA ARG A 244 12.47 4.50 4.40
C ARG A 244 12.82 5.53 3.34
N THR A 245 13.36 5.08 2.22
CA THR A 245 13.72 5.96 1.10
C THR A 245 12.48 6.57 0.47
N LEU A 246 11.46 5.75 0.21
CA LEU A 246 10.22 6.20 -0.43
C LEU A 246 9.42 7.14 0.47
N PHE A 247 9.19 6.73 1.73
CA PHE A 247 8.29 7.44 2.65
C PHE A 247 8.99 8.45 3.56
N LYS A 248 10.34 8.51 3.51
CA LYS A 248 11.18 9.44 4.30
C LYS A 248 11.01 9.29 5.82
N ILE A 249 10.90 8.06 6.33
CA ILE A 249 10.70 7.69 7.74
C ILE A 249 11.90 6.96 8.34
#